data_9084a761d27cece604f878ea81dbd8c4
#
_entry.id   9084a761d27cece604f878ea81dbd8c4
#
_cell.length_a   1.000
_cell.length_b   1.000
_cell.length_c   1.000
_cell.angle_alpha   90.00
_cell.angle_beta   90.00
_cell.angle_gamma   90.00
#
_symmetry.space_group_name_H-M   'P 1'
#
loop_
_entity.id
_entity.type
_entity.pdbx_description
1 polymer ?
#
loop_
_entity_poly.entity_id
_entity_poly.type
_entity_poly.pdbx_seq_one_letter_code
_entity_poly.pdbx_strand_id
1 'polypeptide(L)'
;MHGNIAVIINEENELMSFETGNVLLVFGKESEGWQVVREIRYALDTTSDMAGMRDNIRNIISELGDCKIIVGKTISGLSYNIFDRLGFEIFEADSVSEDLMEEILNELEAEAAEVSDYSKSSPTEPVMTSDEGVYFLNLIQLQEKHPEISSKKALQSFIETAVFYRLDVICSHIPPWFDMLLPQKKLTYDVEELERNQLKVSITKKVCSC
;
A
#
# COMPACT_ATOMS: atom_id res chain seq x y z
N MET A 1 -13.69 4.00 8.21
CA MET A 1 -13.90 3.36 6.90
C MET A 1 -14.43 1.97 7.17
N HIS A 2 -15.53 1.54 6.55
CA HIS A 2 -15.97 0.16 6.68
C HIS A 2 -15.06 -0.66 5.77
N GLY A 3 -14.14 -1.41 6.37
CA GLY A 3 -13.20 -2.26 5.63
C GLY A 3 -13.94 -3.46 5.05
N ASN A 4 -14.31 -3.40 3.77
CA ASN A 4 -14.78 -4.56 3.06
C ASN A 4 -13.58 -5.43 2.68
N ILE A 5 -13.71 -6.75 2.81
CA ILE A 5 -12.68 -7.74 2.45
C ILE A 5 -13.23 -8.61 1.32
N ALA A 6 -12.52 -8.68 0.21
CA ALA A 6 -12.81 -9.59 -0.88
C ALA A 6 -12.04 -10.91 -0.68
N VAL A 7 -12.74 -12.03 -0.82
CA VAL A 7 -12.17 -13.36 -0.65
C VAL A 7 -12.35 -14.16 -1.94
N ILE A 8 -11.28 -14.78 -2.41
CA ILE A 8 -11.26 -15.61 -3.62
C ILE A 8 -11.64 -17.03 -3.28
N ILE A 9 -12.75 -17.50 -3.84
CA ILE A 9 -13.22 -18.88 -3.61
C ILE A 9 -13.60 -19.60 -4.92
N ASN A 10 -13.86 -20.89 -4.79
CA ASN A 10 -14.55 -21.69 -5.80
C ASN A 10 -16.06 -21.84 -5.46
N GLU A 11 -16.80 -22.56 -6.29
CA GLU A 11 -18.23 -22.83 -6.08
C GLU A 11 -18.52 -23.70 -4.83
N GLU A 12 -17.49 -24.36 -4.28
CA GLU A 12 -17.57 -25.18 -3.07
C GLU A 12 -17.21 -24.39 -1.80
N ASN A 13 -17.03 -23.05 -1.92
CA ASN A 13 -16.60 -22.11 -0.87
C ASN A 13 -15.20 -22.40 -0.30
N GLU A 14 -14.33 -23.04 -1.08
CA GLU A 14 -12.94 -23.22 -0.70
C GLU A 14 -12.09 -22.03 -1.15
N LEU A 15 -11.14 -21.62 -0.31
CA LEU A 15 -10.21 -20.54 -0.62
C LEU A 15 -9.28 -20.95 -1.77
N MET A 16 -9.20 -20.11 -2.79
CA MET A 16 -8.48 -20.39 -4.03
C MET A 16 -7.46 -19.30 -4.36
N SER A 17 -6.56 -19.62 -5.30
CA SER A 17 -5.75 -18.58 -5.96
C SER A 17 -6.62 -17.79 -6.94
N PHE A 18 -6.20 -16.59 -7.29
CA PHE A 18 -6.98 -15.75 -8.23
C PHE A 18 -7.10 -16.42 -9.61
N GLU A 19 -6.11 -17.21 -10.01
CA GLU A 19 -6.06 -17.92 -11.28
C GLU A 19 -6.99 -19.14 -11.35
N THR A 20 -7.32 -19.73 -10.21
CA THR A 20 -8.09 -20.97 -10.12
C THR A 20 -9.47 -20.79 -9.48
N GLY A 21 -9.66 -19.69 -8.79
CA GLY A 21 -10.96 -19.27 -8.25
C GLY A 21 -11.89 -18.78 -9.37
N ASN A 22 -13.15 -18.68 -9.06
CA ASN A 22 -14.18 -18.20 -9.99
C ASN A 22 -15.24 -17.31 -9.30
N VAL A 23 -15.10 -17.10 -8.00
CA VAL A 23 -16.01 -16.25 -7.20
C VAL A 23 -15.19 -15.36 -6.27
N LEU A 24 -15.55 -14.08 -6.22
CA LEU A 24 -15.12 -13.13 -5.21
C LEU A 24 -16.29 -12.86 -4.27
N LEU A 25 -16.17 -13.26 -3.02
CA LEU A 25 -17.10 -12.88 -1.97
C LEU A 25 -16.58 -11.62 -1.28
N VAL A 26 -17.36 -10.57 -1.31
CA VAL A 26 -17.06 -9.34 -0.57
C VAL A 26 -17.78 -9.39 0.77
N PHE A 27 -17.02 -9.42 1.84
CA PHE A 27 -17.52 -9.36 3.20
C PHE A 27 -17.50 -7.91 3.69
N GLY A 28 -18.57 -7.51 4.36
CA GLY A 28 -18.66 -6.27 5.10
C GLY A 28 -18.85 -6.54 6.57
N LYS A 29 -18.25 -5.72 7.42
CA LYS A 29 -18.43 -5.81 8.88
C LYS A 29 -19.65 -5.00 9.28
N GLU A 30 -20.66 -5.68 9.84
CA GLU A 30 -21.86 -5.08 10.39
C GLU A 30 -21.92 -5.25 11.92
N SER A 31 -22.94 -4.70 12.56
CA SER A 31 -23.10 -4.79 14.03
C SER A 31 -23.26 -6.22 14.57
N GLU A 32 -23.66 -7.16 13.73
CA GLU A 32 -23.88 -8.57 14.08
C GLU A 32 -22.73 -9.48 13.60
N GLY A 33 -21.64 -8.94 13.06
CA GLY A 33 -20.49 -9.68 12.57
C GLY A 33 -20.24 -9.50 11.05
N TRP A 34 -19.50 -10.41 10.46
CA TRP A 34 -19.15 -10.38 9.04
C TRP A 34 -20.27 -10.96 8.19
N GLN A 35 -20.69 -10.21 7.17
CA GLN A 35 -21.73 -10.65 6.24
C GLN A 35 -21.27 -10.49 4.80
N VAL A 36 -21.70 -11.41 3.92
CA VAL A 36 -21.48 -11.28 2.49
C VAL A 36 -22.35 -10.16 1.95
N VAL A 37 -21.73 -9.06 1.53
CA VAL A 37 -22.42 -7.89 0.97
C VAL A 37 -22.46 -7.91 -0.55
N ARG A 38 -21.59 -8.70 -1.18
CA ARG A 38 -21.54 -8.86 -2.64
C ARG A 38 -20.90 -10.19 -3.04
N GLU A 39 -21.43 -10.80 -4.12
CA GLU A 39 -20.85 -11.94 -4.80
C GLU A 39 -20.56 -11.53 -6.25
N ILE A 40 -19.33 -11.78 -6.70
CA ILE A 40 -18.89 -11.48 -8.06
C ILE A 40 -18.35 -12.77 -8.67
N ARG A 41 -19.01 -13.25 -9.71
CA ARG A 41 -18.54 -14.43 -10.46
C ARG A 41 -17.63 -13.97 -11.59
N TYR A 42 -16.49 -14.59 -11.73
CA TYR A 42 -15.51 -14.23 -12.75
C TYR A 42 -14.92 -15.45 -13.45
N ALA A 43 -14.39 -15.22 -14.62
CA ALA A 43 -13.58 -16.19 -15.33
C ALA A 43 -12.37 -15.47 -15.93
N LEU A 44 -11.18 -16.01 -15.70
CA LEU A 44 -9.98 -15.51 -16.35
C LEU A 44 -9.92 -16.02 -17.80
N ASP A 45 -9.74 -15.10 -18.73
CA ASP A 45 -9.49 -15.44 -20.12
C ASP A 45 -8.01 -15.79 -20.32
N THR A 46 -7.69 -17.07 -20.18
CA THR A 46 -6.34 -17.60 -20.40
C THR A 46 -6.00 -17.82 -21.88
N THR A 47 -6.94 -17.53 -22.79
CA THR A 47 -6.76 -17.72 -24.23
C THR A 47 -6.32 -16.43 -24.93
N SER A 48 -6.51 -15.28 -24.29
CA SER A 48 -6.08 -13.97 -24.77
C SER A 48 -4.57 -13.78 -24.67
N ASP A 49 -4.07 -12.81 -25.41
CA ASP A 49 -2.71 -12.34 -25.25
C ASP A 49 -2.52 -11.63 -23.89
N MET A 50 -1.28 -11.27 -23.59
CA MET A 50 -0.93 -10.60 -22.32
C MET A 50 -1.65 -9.27 -22.09
N ALA A 51 -2.04 -8.56 -23.15
CA ALA A 51 -2.79 -7.31 -23.04
C ALA A 51 -4.25 -7.59 -22.69
N GLY A 52 -4.89 -8.52 -23.41
CA GLY A 52 -6.26 -8.94 -23.14
C GLY A 52 -6.42 -9.54 -21.73
N MET A 53 -5.45 -10.34 -21.29
CA MET A 53 -5.45 -10.89 -19.92
C MET A 53 -5.39 -9.77 -18.85
N ARG A 54 -4.54 -8.76 -19.04
CA ARG A 54 -4.48 -7.58 -18.14
C ARG A 54 -5.80 -6.84 -18.06
N ASP A 55 -6.43 -6.64 -19.22
CA ASP A 55 -7.71 -5.92 -19.28
C ASP A 55 -8.84 -6.75 -18.67
N ASN A 56 -8.84 -8.07 -18.86
CA ASN A 56 -9.77 -8.98 -18.19
C ASN A 56 -9.63 -8.90 -16.67
N ILE A 57 -8.39 -8.99 -16.13
CA ILE A 57 -8.13 -8.88 -14.68
C ILE A 57 -8.60 -7.51 -14.16
N ARG A 58 -8.29 -6.40 -14.84
CA ARG A 58 -8.73 -5.06 -14.43
C ARG A 58 -10.25 -4.93 -14.40
N ASN A 59 -10.93 -5.51 -15.38
CA ASN A 59 -12.40 -5.50 -15.42
C ASN A 59 -12.98 -6.24 -14.20
N ILE A 60 -12.45 -7.42 -13.87
CA ILE A 60 -12.85 -8.17 -12.67
C ILE A 60 -12.62 -7.33 -11.41
N ILE A 61 -11.45 -6.73 -11.27
CA ILE A 61 -11.10 -5.89 -10.11
C ILE A 61 -12.02 -4.66 -10.02
N SER A 62 -12.42 -4.08 -11.15
CA SER A 62 -13.29 -2.90 -11.15
C SER A 62 -14.68 -3.17 -10.54
N GLU A 63 -15.13 -4.43 -10.54
CA GLU A 63 -16.38 -4.82 -9.90
C GLU A 63 -16.31 -4.82 -8.36
N LEU A 64 -15.10 -4.82 -7.78
CA LEU A 64 -14.89 -4.71 -6.35
C LEU A 64 -15.22 -3.31 -5.80
N GLY A 65 -15.25 -2.28 -6.65
CA GLY A 65 -15.59 -0.90 -6.27
C GLY A 65 -14.61 -0.34 -5.22
N ASP A 66 -15.16 0.04 -4.06
CA ASP A 66 -14.37 0.62 -2.96
C ASP A 66 -13.64 -0.42 -2.08
N CYS A 67 -13.84 -1.72 -2.33
CA CYS A 67 -13.11 -2.76 -1.62
C CYS A 67 -11.66 -2.77 -2.07
N LYS A 68 -10.72 -2.67 -1.12
CA LYS A 68 -9.28 -2.61 -1.37
C LYS A 68 -8.49 -3.70 -0.64
N ILE A 69 -9.15 -4.62 0.02
CA ILE A 69 -8.52 -5.75 0.68
C ILE A 69 -8.91 -7.01 -0.05
N ILE A 70 -7.91 -7.83 -0.42
CA ILE A 70 -8.13 -9.11 -1.11
C ILE A 70 -7.42 -10.23 -0.37
N VAL A 71 -8.15 -11.33 -0.16
CA VAL A 71 -7.64 -12.55 0.48
C VAL A 71 -7.76 -13.72 -0.49
N GLY A 72 -6.69 -14.44 -0.68
CA GLY A 72 -6.65 -15.66 -1.50
C GLY A 72 -5.71 -16.70 -0.93
N LYS A 73 -5.75 -17.91 -1.45
CA LYS A 73 -4.80 -18.95 -1.08
C LYS A 73 -3.40 -18.61 -1.55
N THR A 74 -3.30 -18.04 -2.74
CA THR A 74 -2.08 -17.48 -3.33
C THR A 74 -2.49 -16.47 -4.39
N ILE A 75 -1.84 -15.32 -4.40
CA ILE A 75 -2.02 -14.29 -5.42
C ILE A 75 -0.63 -13.96 -5.95
N SER A 76 -0.34 -14.29 -7.19
CA SER A 76 1.02 -14.20 -7.73
C SER A 76 1.05 -13.67 -9.17
N GLY A 77 2.25 -13.41 -9.68
CA GLY A 77 2.47 -13.09 -11.09
C GLY A 77 1.75 -11.82 -11.56
N LEU A 78 0.96 -11.95 -12.62
CA LEU A 78 0.30 -10.81 -13.27
C LEU A 78 -0.83 -10.22 -12.41
N SER A 79 -1.64 -11.08 -11.78
CA SER A 79 -2.73 -10.67 -10.89
C SER A 79 -2.20 -9.89 -9.69
N TYR A 80 -1.18 -10.39 -9.01
CA TYR A 80 -0.53 -9.68 -7.92
C TYR A 80 -0.11 -8.26 -8.32
N ASN A 81 0.65 -8.14 -9.44
CA ASN A 81 1.12 -6.84 -9.89
C ASN A 81 -0.02 -5.86 -10.24
N ILE A 82 -1.18 -6.35 -10.68
CA ILE A 82 -2.32 -5.49 -11.00
C ILE A 82 -3.04 -5.07 -9.72
N PHE A 83 -3.27 -5.98 -8.77
CA PHE A 83 -3.84 -5.65 -7.47
C PHE A 83 -2.98 -4.63 -6.71
N ASP A 84 -1.67 -4.88 -6.61
CA ASP A 84 -0.69 -4.00 -5.97
C ASP A 84 -0.72 -2.58 -6.57
N ARG A 85 -0.66 -2.46 -7.91
CA ARG A 85 -0.73 -1.17 -8.60
C ARG A 85 -2.07 -0.43 -8.46
N LEU A 86 -3.14 -1.14 -8.15
CA LEU A 86 -4.45 -0.56 -7.88
C LEU A 86 -4.68 -0.26 -6.40
N GLY A 87 -3.63 -0.40 -5.57
CA GLY A 87 -3.63 -0.08 -4.16
C GLY A 87 -4.46 -1.05 -3.33
N PHE A 88 -4.40 -2.35 -3.65
CA PHE A 88 -5.00 -3.40 -2.83
C PHE A 88 -4.00 -3.90 -1.80
N GLU A 89 -4.48 -4.09 -0.58
CA GLU A 89 -3.82 -4.89 0.44
C GLU A 89 -4.08 -6.37 0.16
N ILE A 90 -3.01 -7.14 -0.01
CA ILE A 90 -3.05 -8.52 -0.49
C ILE A 90 -2.65 -9.45 0.63
N PHE A 91 -3.56 -10.35 1.03
CA PHE A 91 -3.33 -11.35 2.06
C PHE A 91 -3.43 -12.76 1.51
N GLU A 92 -2.53 -13.62 1.96
CA GLU A 92 -2.56 -15.05 1.65
C GLU A 92 -2.91 -15.84 2.90
N ALA A 93 -3.82 -16.82 2.78
CA ALA A 93 -4.26 -17.65 3.87
C ALA A 93 -4.59 -19.06 3.39
N ASP A 94 -4.64 -20.03 4.30
CA ASP A 94 -5.07 -21.40 3.99
C ASP A 94 -6.59 -21.59 4.12
N SER A 95 -7.23 -20.77 4.94
CA SER A 95 -8.68 -20.80 5.17
C SER A 95 -9.19 -19.41 5.57
N VAL A 96 -10.47 -19.17 5.37
CA VAL A 96 -11.14 -17.93 5.78
C VAL A 96 -11.96 -18.18 7.03
N SER A 97 -11.79 -17.30 8.00
CA SER A 97 -12.58 -17.24 9.24
C SER A 97 -12.88 -15.80 9.61
N GLU A 98 -13.85 -15.59 10.47
CA GLU A 98 -14.13 -14.26 11.02
C GLU A 98 -12.92 -13.72 11.80
N ASP A 99 -12.22 -14.59 12.53
CA ASP A 99 -11.01 -14.23 13.29
C ASP A 99 -9.91 -13.70 12.36
N LEU A 100 -9.68 -14.34 11.20
CA LEU A 100 -8.73 -13.87 10.20
C LEU A 100 -9.11 -12.49 9.66
N MET A 101 -10.39 -12.28 9.35
CA MET A 101 -10.86 -10.99 8.84
C MET A 101 -10.73 -9.89 9.90
N GLU A 102 -10.94 -10.21 11.18
CA GLU A 102 -10.67 -9.29 12.29
C GLU A 102 -9.19 -8.96 12.43
N GLU A 103 -8.31 -9.98 12.34
CA GLU A 103 -6.86 -9.82 12.41
C GLU A 103 -6.36 -8.90 11.30
N ILE A 104 -6.79 -9.12 10.06
CA ILE A 104 -6.46 -8.26 8.90
C ILE A 104 -6.89 -6.82 9.16
N LEU A 105 -8.11 -6.57 9.61
CA LEU A 105 -8.55 -5.19 9.89
C LEU A 105 -7.74 -4.55 11.03
N ASN A 106 -7.48 -5.30 12.10
CA ASN A 106 -6.70 -4.81 13.22
C ASN A 106 -5.26 -4.46 12.81
N GLU A 107 -4.64 -5.28 11.95
CA GLU A 107 -3.31 -5.01 11.39
C GLU A 107 -3.31 -3.72 10.58
N LEU A 108 -4.24 -3.58 9.64
CA LEU A 108 -4.38 -2.37 8.81
C LEU A 108 -4.76 -1.12 9.64
N GLU A 109 -5.60 -1.28 10.68
CA GLU A 109 -5.92 -0.19 11.60
C GLU A 109 -4.72 0.20 12.47
N ALA A 110 -3.90 -0.77 12.88
CA ALA A 110 -2.68 -0.52 13.62
C ALA A 110 -1.65 0.23 12.75
N GLU A 111 -1.43 -0.21 11.51
CA GLU A 111 -0.58 0.49 10.54
C GLU A 111 -1.10 1.91 10.25
N ALA A 112 -2.41 2.06 10.03
CA ALA A 112 -3.05 3.37 9.84
C ALA A 112 -2.99 4.22 11.11
N ALA A 113 -3.05 3.63 12.31
CA ALA A 113 -2.93 4.34 13.58
C ALA A 113 -1.48 4.79 13.83
N GLU A 114 -0.49 3.99 13.49
CA GLU A 114 0.92 4.39 13.53
C GLU A 114 1.16 5.58 12.60
N VAL A 115 0.72 5.52 11.35
CA VAL A 115 0.77 6.65 10.41
C VAL A 115 -0.06 7.84 10.93
N SER A 116 -1.19 7.61 11.61
CA SER A 116 -2.04 8.66 12.20
C SER A 116 -1.45 9.27 13.47
N ASP A 117 -0.70 8.53 14.28
CA ASP A 117 -0.05 9.07 15.49
C ASP A 117 1.15 9.95 15.11
N TYR A 118 1.87 9.60 14.04
CA TYR A 118 2.84 10.50 13.39
C TYR A 118 2.19 11.74 12.76
N SER A 119 0.90 11.68 12.39
CA SER A 119 0.18 12.81 11.82
C SER A 119 -0.42 13.76 12.86
N LYS A 120 -0.59 13.33 14.12
CA LYS A 120 -1.12 14.19 15.21
C LYS A 120 -0.07 15.12 15.80
N SER A 121 1.19 14.72 15.84
CA SER A 121 2.32 15.61 16.03
C SER A 121 2.84 15.96 14.64
N SER A 122 2.64 17.18 14.15
CA SER A 122 3.29 17.62 12.90
C SER A 122 4.77 17.83 13.18
N PRO A 123 5.62 16.80 13.11
CA PRO A 123 7.03 16.97 13.36
C PRO A 123 7.59 17.82 12.24
N THR A 124 8.39 18.80 12.62
CA THR A 124 9.12 19.67 11.67
C THR A 124 10.32 18.96 11.04
N GLU A 125 10.64 17.75 11.51
CA GLU A 125 11.76 16.91 11.09
C GLU A 125 11.32 15.44 10.98
N PRO A 126 12.05 14.58 10.22
CA PRO A 126 11.76 13.16 10.14
C PRO A 126 11.77 12.46 11.50
N VAL A 127 10.75 11.66 11.78
CA VAL A 127 10.63 10.87 13.00
C VAL A 127 10.92 9.39 12.72
N MET A 128 11.51 8.71 13.69
CA MET A 128 11.76 7.28 13.61
C MET A 128 10.43 6.52 13.71
N THR A 129 10.24 5.54 12.84
CA THR A 129 9.09 4.63 12.87
C THR A 129 9.27 3.55 13.94
N SER A 130 8.35 2.60 14.03
CA SER A 130 8.52 1.38 14.86
C SER A 130 9.77 0.58 14.46
N ASP A 131 10.18 0.65 13.19
CA ASP A 131 11.35 -0.03 12.67
C ASP A 131 12.61 0.78 12.94
N GLU A 132 13.58 0.16 13.61
CA GLU A 132 14.85 0.82 13.96
C GLU A 132 15.61 1.27 12.71
N GLY A 133 15.90 2.56 12.63
CA GLY A 133 16.62 3.17 11.52
C GLY A 133 15.76 3.49 10.30
N VAL A 134 14.44 3.29 10.37
CA VAL A 134 13.47 3.75 9.37
C VAL A 134 12.80 5.02 9.88
N TYR A 135 12.80 6.05 9.03
CA TYR A 135 12.25 7.37 9.37
C TYR A 135 11.17 7.77 8.39
N PHE A 136 10.24 8.60 8.87
CA PHE A 136 9.10 9.06 8.09
C PHE A 136 8.88 10.56 8.26
N LEU A 137 8.46 11.23 7.18
CA LEU A 137 7.99 12.62 7.20
C LEU A 137 6.88 12.83 6.18
N ASN A 138 5.72 13.32 6.62
CA ASN A 138 4.69 13.82 5.73
C ASN A 138 4.92 15.31 5.44
N LEU A 139 5.59 15.59 4.32
CA LEU A 139 5.95 16.94 3.92
C LEU A 139 4.73 17.77 3.50
N ILE A 140 3.66 17.13 2.97
CA ILE A 140 2.42 17.81 2.60
C ILE A 140 1.76 18.37 3.87
N GLN A 141 1.54 17.52 4.86
CA GLN A 141 0.93 17.94 6.14
C GLN A 141 1.79 18.96 6.90
N LEU A 142 3.12 18.79 6.85
CA LEU A 142 4.04 19.74 7.43
C LEU A 142 3.86 21.12 6.81
N GLN A 143 3.84 21.22 5.47
CA GLN A 143 3.73 22.47 4.75
C GLN A 143 2.32 23.09 4.80
N GLU A 144 1.27 22.28 4.99
CA GLU A 144 -0.08 22.80 5.26
C GLU A 144 -0.16 23.52 6.60
N LYS A 145 0.52 23.02 7.65
CA LYS A 145 0.52 23.61 8.98
C LYS A 145 1.61 24.67 9.16
N HIS A 146 2.71 24.53 8.46
CA HIS A 146 3.90 25.35 8.53
C HIS A 146 4.38 25.75 7.11
N PRO A 147 3.68 26.65 6.41
CA PRO A 147 4.02 27.07 5.05
C PRO A 147 5.43 27.68 4.91
N GLU A 148 5.99 28.18 6.02
CA GLU A 148 7.34 28.73 6.11
C GLU A 148 8.45 27.69 6.06
N ILE A 149 8.11 26.40 6.20
CA ILE A 149 9.07 25.30 6.19
C ILE A 149 9.13 24.68 4.79
N SER A 150 10.20 24.99 4.07
CA SER A 150 10.46 24.35 2.77
C SER A 150 10.91 22.90 2.95
N SER A 151 10.76 22.08 1.89
CA SER A 151 11.28 20.70 1.87
C SER A 151 12.76 20.62 2.24
N LYS A 152 13.54 21.62 1.80
CA LYS A 152 14.97 21.70 2.09
C LYS A 152 15.22 21.95 3.58
N LYS A 153 14.47 22.85 4.19
CA LYS A 153 14.60 23.16 5.63
C LYS A 153 14.21 21.97 6.50
N ALA A 154 13.19 21.20 6.09
CA ALA A 154 12.72 20.03 6.83
C ALA A 154 13.62 18.81 6.73
N LEU A 155 14.31 18.61 5.60
CA LEU A 155 14.96 17.33 5.29
C LEU A 155 16.49 17.44 5.18
N GLN A 156 17.05 18.59 4.78
CA GLN A 156 18.47 18.67 4.46
C GLN A 156 19.37 18.33 5.64
N SER A 157 19.12 18.95 6.80
CA SER A 157 19.95 18.69 8.00
C SER A 157 19.91 17.23 8.41
N PHE A 158 18.71 16.61 8.36
CA PHE A 158 18.53 15.21 8.67
C PHE A 158 19.31 14.31 7.69
N ILE A 159 19.16 14.52 6.37
CA ILE A 159 19.86 13.74 5.35
C ILE A 159 21.39 13.88 5.44
N GLU A 160 21.87 15.05 5.88
CA GLU A 160 23.29 15.31 6.03
C GLU A 160 23.93 14.70 7.25
N THR A 161 23.18 14.59 8.37
CA THR A 161 23.74 14.26 9.68
C THR A 161 23.24 12.94 10.27
N ALA A 162 22.03 12.50 9.92
CA ALA A 162 21.45 11.29 10.49
C ALA A 162 21.99 10.00 9.85
N VAL A 163 22.05 8.95 10.65
CA VAL A 163 22.31 7.59 10.18
C VAL A 163 20.98 6.87 10.11
N PHE A 164 20.56 6.48 8.91
CA PHE A 164 19.32 5.77 8.69
C PHE A 164 19.48 4.67 7.63
N TYR A 165 18.59 3.69 7.66
CA TYR A 165 18.45 2.67 6.62
C TYR A 165 17.52 3.14 5.52
N ARG A 166 16.38 3.74 5.90
CA ARG A 166 15.37 4.26 4.99
C ARG A 166 14.72 5.52 5.55
N LEU A 167 14.43 6.47 4.69
CA LEU A 167 13.64 7.65 4.98
C LEU A 167 12.50 7.73 3.97
N ASP A 168 11.27 7.56 4.44
CA ASP A 168 10.06 7.67 3.66
C ASP A 168 9.48 9.08 3.77
N VAL A 169 9.25 9.73 2.62
CA VAL A 169 8.74 11.10 2.57
C VAL A 169 7.49 11.14 1.70
N ILE A 170 6.37 11.60 2.26
CA ILE A 170 5.16 11.91 1.48
C ILE A 170 5.24 13.35 1.00
N CYS A 171 5.14 13.56 -0.32
CA CYS A 171 5.22 14.88 -0.93
C CYS A 171 4.31 14.98 -2.17
N SER A 172 3.97 16.21 -2.59
CA SER A 172 3.18 16.46 -3.81
C SER A 172 4.01 16.43 -5.08
N HIS A 173 5.31 16.59 -4.97
CA HIS A 173 6.29 16.52 -6.05
C HIS A 173 7.67 16.21 -5.47
N ILE A 174 8.52 15.59 -6.27
CA ILE A 174 9.90 15.29 -5.86
C ILE A 174 10.67 16.61 -5.71
N PRO A 175 11.28 16.87 -4.53
CA PRO A 175 12.07 18.07 -4.35
C PRO A 175 13.25 18.15 -5.34
N PRO A 176 13.38 19.19 -6.17
CA PRO A 176 14.41 19.23 -7.23
C PRO A 176 15.86 19.12 -6.74
N TRP A 177 16.09 19.43 -5.47
CA TRP A 177 17.41 19.37 -4.86
C TRP A 177 17.83 17.93 -4.46
N PHE A 178 16.93 16.96 -4.51
CA PHE A 178 17.25 15.54 -4.25
C PHE A 178 18.25 15.01 -5.27
N ASP A 179 18.07 15.31 -6.54
CA ASP A 179 18.95 14.84 -7.62
C ASP A 179 20.39 15.35 -7.47
N MET A 180 20.57 16.46 -6.78
CA MET A 180 21.91 17.01 -6.49
C MET A 180 22.51 16.47 -5.18
N LEU A 181 21.73 16.43 -4.11
CA LEU A 181 22.24 16.12 -2.77
C LEU A 181 22.40 14.61 -2.53
N LEU A 182 21.39 13.81 -2.90
CA LEU A 182 21.37 12.39 -2.55
C LEU A 182 22.56 11.61 -3.15
N PRO A 183 22.94 11.79 -4.43
CA PRO A 183 24.12 11.12 -4.99
C PRO A 183 25.43 11.51 -4.28
N GLN A 184 25.57 12.75 -3.82
CA GLN A 184 26.76 13.22 -3.08
C GLN A 184 26.88 12.49 -1.73
N LYS A 185 25.76 12.09 -1.14
CA LYS A 185 25.70 11.35 0.11
C LYS A 185 25.66 9.83 -0.09
N LYS A 186 25.83 9.34 -1.33
CA LYS A 186 25.72 7.92 -1.71
C LYS A 186 24.33 7.34 -1.36
N LEU A 187 23.32 8.17 -1.49
CA LEU A 187 21.92 7.81 -1.35
C LEU A 187 21.25 7.70 -2.72
N THR A 188 20.19 6.94 -2.79
CA THR A 188 19.27 6.83 -3.93
C THR A 188 17.85 6.95 -3.42
N TYR A 189 16.88 7.12 -4.31
CA TYR A 189 15.48 7.10 -3.94
C TYR A 189 14.65 6.36 -4.97
N ASP A 190 13.57 5.76 -4.50
CA ASP A 190 12.49 5.19 -5.29
C ASP A 190 11.22 6.01 -5.08
N VAL A 191 10.34 6.03 -6.07
CA VAL A 191 9.11 6.83 -6.05
C VAL A 191 7.93 5.93 -6.30
N GLU A 192 6.97 6.00 -5.40
CA GLU A 192 5.68 5.35 -5.49
C GLU A 192 4.59 6.42 -5.58
N GLU A 193 3.71 6.32 -6.57
CA GLU A 193 2.55 7.21 -6.68
C GLU A 193 1.42 6.70 -5.79
N LEU A 194 1.03 7.53 -4.83
CA LEU A 194 -0.12 7.29 -3.96
C LEU A 194 -1.39 7.93 -4.54
N GLU A 195 -2.52 7.63 -3.95
CA GLU A 195 -3.78 8.29 -4.33
C GLU A 195 -3.74 9.82 -4.10
N ARG A 196 -4.57 10.57 -4.81
CA ARG A 196 -4.77 12.02 -4.66
C ARG A 196 -3.54 12.90 -4.98
N ASN A 197 -2.76 12.52 -5.99
CA ASN A 197 -1.60 13.34 -6.41
C ASN A 197 -0.51 13.46 -5.33
N GLN A 198 -0.31 12.40 -4.56
CA GLN A 198 0.72 12.27 -3.55
C GLN A 198 1.79 11.27 -4.02
N LEU A 199 3.03 11.55 -3.69
CA LEU A 199 4.17 10.70 -3.95
C LEU A 199 4.77 10.23 -2.63
N LYS A 200 5.08 8.95 -2.52
CA LYS A 200 5.96 8.42 -1.49
C LYS A 200 7.36 8.28 -2.08
N VAL A 201 8.30 8.97 -1.50
CA VAL A 201 9.72 8.92 -1.89
C VAL A 201 10.48 8.18 -0.82
N SER A 202 11.00 7.00 -1.14
CA SER A 202 11.78 6.16 -0.22
C SER A 202 13.27 6.33 -0.48
N ILE A 203 13.97 7.02 0.41
CA ILE A 203 15.40 7.32 0.32
C ILE A 203 16.20 6.25 1.06
N THR A 204 17.15 5.61 0.38
CA THR A 204 17.98 4.53 0.92
C THR A 204 19.44 4.72 0.55
N LYS A 205 20.35 3.94 1.17
CA LYS A 205 21.75 3.90 0.76
C LYS A 205 21.87 3.23 -0.60
N LYS A 206 22.68 3.83 -1.49
CA LYS A 206 23.01 3.22 -2.77
C LYS A 206 23.84 1.95 -2.54
N VAL A 207 23.25 0.79 -2.83
CA VAL A 207 23.98 -0.49 -2.79
C VAL A 207 24.86 -0.53 -4.02
N CYS A 208 26.18 -0.62 -3.83
CA CYS A 208 27.10 -0.89 -4.95
C CYS A 208 26.86 -2.35 -5.37
N SER A 209 26.27 -2.55 -6.54
CA SER A 209 26.32 -3.86 -7.19
C SER A 209 27.77 -4.11 -7.62
N CYS A 210 28.40 -5.14 -7.01
CA CYS A 210 29.67 -5.69 -7.50
C CYS A 210 29.47 -6.45 -8.80
#